data_cebba1f5e7d7c9098e592cd70e185754
#
_entry.id   cebba1f5e7d7c9098e592cd70e185754
#
_cell.length_a   1.000
_cell.length_b   1.000
_cell.length_c   1.000
_cell.angle_alpha   90.00
_cell.angle_beta   90.00
_cell.angle_gamma   90.00
#
_symmetry.space_group_name_H-M   'P 1'
#
loop_
_entity.id
_entity.type
_entity.pdbx_description
1 polymer ?
#
loop_
_entity_poly.entity_id
_entity_poly.type
_entity_poly.pdbx_seq_one_letter_code
_entity_poly.pdbx_strand_id
1 'polypeptide(L)'
;MTRTVPLFIDGEFRESQATDWVEVTNPATNDVIARLPCATDEEMHAAIESAKATFTCWKDVAVSERARLMLRYQHLLKEHHDELATLLSHETGKIFADAKGDVWRGIEVVEQAANIASNMMGETVENVATDIDSYSLIQPLGVCCGITPFNFPAMIPLWMFPIAIASGNTFVLKPSEQVPLTSIRLAELFEEAGAPKGVLQIVHGRKEQVDLLLKHPDIQAISFVGSVPVAQYIYTTGTQNFKRVQAFAGAKNHMVVMPDANKNQVVNNLVGSSVGAAGQRCMAISVAVFVGSSKEWVADLKQEMAKVHPGAWDDENAAYGPLISALAKQRVLGLIEEGKQQGAVCELDGSQCEVEGFPEGNWVGPTLFSGVTTEMSIYTQEIFGPVLVCIEVDTLQEAIDLVNRNPYGNGTSIFTANGAAARKYQHEIQVGQVGVNV
;
A
#
# COMPACT_ATOMS: atom_id res chain seq x y z
N MET A 1 22.41 -22.66 1.02
CA MET A 1 21.02 -23.15 0.81
C MET A 1 20.13 -21.92 0.82
N THR A 2 19.23 -21.77 -0.13
CA THR A 2 18.27 -20.67 -0.17
C THR A 2 17.31 -20.79 1.02
N ARG A 3 17.06 -19.70 1.75
CA ARG A 3 16.14 -19.65 2.91
C ARG A 3 14.73 -20.04 2.47
N THR A 4 14.07 -20.93 3.22
CA THR A 4 12.62 -21.19 3.07
C THR A 4 11.83 -20.29 4.00
N VAL A 5 10.70 -19.78 3.51
CA VAL A 5 9.78 -18.94 4.29
C VAL A 5 8.81 -19.87 5.03
N PRO A 6 8.73 -19.81 6.36
CA PRO A 6 7.81 -20.65 7.12
C PRO A 6 6.37 -20.10 7.03
N LEU A 7 5.38 -20.96 7.29
CA LEU A 7 4.03 -20.55 7.68
C LEU A 7 4.03 -20.20 9.18
N PHE A 8 3.16 -19.31 9.62
CA PHE A 8 2.92 -19.04 11.05
C PHE A 8 1.50 -19.49 11.40
N ILE A 9 1.40 -20.64 12.05
CA ILE A 9 0.12 -21.28 12.36
C ILE A 9 0.10 -21.70 13.83
N ASP A 10 -0.94 -21.29 14.54
CA ASP A 10 -1.16 -21.61 15.96
C ASP A 10 0.00 -21.16 16.88
N GLY A 11 0.59 -20.00 16.58
CA GLY A 11 1.74 -19.46 17.32
C GLY A 11 3.04 -20.25 17.10
N GLU A 12 3.19 -20.94 15.98
CA GLU A 12 4.38 -21.70 15.63
C GLU A 12 4.81 -21.45 14.19
N PHE A 13 6.12 -21.25 13.99
CA PHE A 13 6.71 -21.20 12.65
C PHE A 13 6.92 -22.61 12.15
N ARG A 14 6.24 -22.96 11.05
CA ARG A 14 6.23 -24.34 10.51
C ARG A 14 6.76 -24.36 9.09
N GLU A 15 7.58 -25.34 8.74
CA GLU A 15 7.89 -25.65 7.36
C GLU A 15 6.64 -26.22 6.66
N SER A 16 6.36 -25.69 5.46
CA SER A 16 5.22 -26.16 4.69
C SER A 16 5.49 -27.48 4.00
N GLN A 17 4.43 -28.28 3.84
CA GLN A 17 4.41 -29.51 3.04
C GLN A 17 4.10 -29.24 1.56
N ALA A 18 4.12 -27.98 1.13
CA ALA A 18 3.84 -27.58 -0.25
C ALA A 18 4.79 -28.21 -1.25
N THR A 19 4.26 -28.57 -2.40
CA THR A 19 5.04 -29.03 -3.58
C THR A 19 5.29 -27.89 -4.57
N ASP A 20 4.47 -26.82 -4.54
CA ASP A 20 4.64 -25.62 -5.35
C ASP A 20 5.28 -24.48 -4.52
N TRP A 21 6.30 -23.86 -5.12
CA TRP A 21 7.12 -22.84 -4.46
C TRP A 21 7.33 -21.63 -5.37
N VAL A 22 7.39 -20.45 -4.76
CA VAL A 22 7.69 -19.18 -5.43
C VAL A 22 9.07 -18.72 -5.02
N GLU A 23 9.88 -18.29 -5.98
CA GLU A 23 11.16 -17.64 -5.68
C GLU A 23 10.93 -16.18 -5.30
N VAL A 24 11.55 -15.77 -4.20
CA VAL A 24 11.61 -14.38 -3.74
C VAL A 24 12.95 -13.82 -4.16
N THR A 25 12.95 -12.75 -4.92
CA THR A 25 14.17 -12.16 -5.49
C THR A 25 14.46 -10.78 -4.91
N ASN A 26 15.74 -10.44 -4.84
CA ASN A 26 16.15 -9.05 -4.61
C ASN A 26 15.99 -8.26 -5.92
N PRO A 27 15.17 -7.21 -5.97
CA PRO A 27 14.89 -6.48 -7.22
C PRO A 27 16.11 -5.74 -7.83
N ALA A 28 17.13 -5.46 -7.00
CA ALA A 28 18.36 -4.79 -7.46
C ALA A 28 19.31 -5.71 -8.22
N THR A 29 19.27 -7.04 -7.95
CA THR A 29 20.17 -8.02 -8.54
C THR A 29 19.45 -9.15 -9.29
N ASN A 30 18.15 -9.32 -9.02
CA ASN A 30 17.32 -10.46 -9.39
C ASN A 30 17.81 -11.82 -8.84
N ASP A 31 18.73 -11.80 -7.85
CA ASP A 31 19.13 -13.02 -7.12
C ASP A 31 18.00 -13.55 -6.25
N VAL A 32 17.88 -14.87 -6.18
CA VAL A 32 16.92 -15.54 -5.30
C VAL A 32 17.41 -15.47 -3.85
N ILE A 33 16.66 -14.76 -2.99
CA ILE A 33 16.96 -14.58 -1.56
C ILE A 33 16.20 -15.54 -0.65
N ALA A 34 15.03 -16.01 -1.10
CA ALA A 34 14.22 -16.98 -0.36
C ALA A 34 13.31 -17.77 -1.30
N ARG A 35 12.69 -18.85 -0.79
CA ARG A 35 11.62 -19.60 -1.44
C ARG A 35 10.39 -19.62 -0.53
N LEU A 36 9.26 -19.28 -1.10
CA LEU A 36 7.97 -19.18 -0.42
C LEU A 36 7.07 -20.35 -0.83
N PRO A 37 6.44 -21.08 0.11
CA PRO A 37 5.51 -22.17 -0.23
C PRO A 37 4.15 -21.62 -0.70
N CYS A 38 3.53 -22.30 -1.65
CA CYS A 38 2.08 -22.21 -1.85
C CYS A 38 1.43 -23.20 -0.89
N ALA A 39 0.92 -22.71 0.25
CA ALA A 39 0.38 -23.55 1.32
C ALA A 39 -0.66 -24.54 0.80
N THR A 40 -0.63 -25.78 1.33
CA THR A 40 -1.63 -26.79 0.99
C THR A 40 -3.02 -26.44 1.55
N ASP A 41 -4.07 -27.06 1.03
CA ASP A 41 -5.42 -26.85 1.54
C ASP A 41 -5.54 -27.23 3.01
N GLU A 42 -4.84 -28.30 3.45
CA GLU A 42 -4.80 -28.74 4.85
C GLU A 42 -4.15 -27.68 5.75
N GLU A 43 -3.07 -27.05 5.30
CA GLU A 43 -2.40 -25.97 6.04
C GLU A 43 -3.27 -24.73 6.12
N MET A 44 -3.96 -24.38 5.01
CA MET A 44 -4.91 -23.28 4.98
C MET A 44 -6.09 -23.52 5.94
N HIS A 45 -6.68 -24.71 5.93
CA HIS A 45 -7.74 -25.10 6.86
C HIS A 45 -7.25 -25.07 8.32
N ALA A 46 -6.07 -25.63 8.61
CA ALA A 46 -5.50 -25.62 9.96
C ALA A 46 -5.31 -24.19 10.51
N ALA A 47 -4.87 -23.25 9.66
CA ALA A 47 -4.74 -21.84 10.05
C ALA A 47 -6.10 -21.22 10.41
N ILE A 48 -7.13 -21.46 9.59
CA ILE A 48 -8.47 -20.91 9.80
C ILE A 48 -9.13 -21.55 11.03
N GLU A 49 -9.00 -22.86 11.21
CA GLU A 49 -9.52 -23.59 12.38
C GLU A 49 -8.89 -23.13 13.69
N SER A 50 -7.55 -22.94 13.72
CA SER A 50 -6.85 -22.37 14.87
C SER A 50 -7.36 -20.97 15.20
N ALA A 51 -7.49 -20.11 14.20
CA ALA A 51 -8.04 -18.76 14.38
C ALA A 51 -9.48 -18.78 14.91
N LYS A 52 -10.33 -19.67 14.39
CA LYS A 52 -11.72 -19.85 14.85
C LYS A 52 -11.79 -20.35 16.29
N ALA A 53 -10.99 -21.34 16.64
CA ALA A 53 -10.95 -21.86 17.99
C ALA A 53 -10.52 -20.79 18.99
N THR A 54 -9.47 -20.03 18.65
CA THR A 54 -8.94 -18.95 19.50
C THR A 54 -9.94 -17.79 19.63
N PHE A 55 -10.71 -17.48 18.60
CA PHE A 55 -11.73 -16.44 18.67
C PHE A 55 -12.72 -16.66 19.81
N THR A 56 -13.07 -17.90 20.12
CA THR A 56 -14.06 -18.21 21.17
C THR A 56 -13.71 -17.66 22.55
N CYS A 57 -12.42 -17.53 22.85
CA CYS A 57 -11.92 -16.96 24.12
C CYS A 57 -11.35 -15.54 23.94
N TRP A 58 -10.71 -15.25 22.80
CA TRP A 58 -10.09 -13.95 22.55
C TRP A 58 -11.11 -12.80 22.55
N LYS A 59 -12.29 -13.00 22.01
CA LYS A 59 -13.38 -11.98 21.97
C LYS A 59 -13.79 -11.52 23.37
N ASP A 60 -13.63 -12.37 24.38
CA ASP A 60 -14.02 -12.09 25.77
C ASP A 60 -12.85 -11.52 26.63
N VAL A 61 -11.65 -11.43 26.07
CA VAL A 61 -10.51 -10.74 26.70
C VAL A 61 -10.81 -9.25 26.81
N ALA A 62 -10.60 -8.68 27.99
CA ALA A 62 -10.86 -7.27 28.22
C ALA A 62 -10.13 -6.38 27.21
N VAL A 63 -10.80 -5.34 26.69
CA VAL A 63 -10.23 -4.43 25.70
C VAL A 63 -8.90 -3.80 26.17
N SER A 64 -8.77 -3.54 27.48
CA SER A 64 -7.55 -3.00 28.09
C SER A 64 -6.36 -3.98 28.00
N GLU A 65 -6.59 -5.29 28.09
CA GLU A 65 -5.54 -6.28 27.92
C GLU A 65 -5.09 -6.39 26.46
N ARG A 66 -6.05 -6.36 25.53
CA ARG A 66 -5.74 -6.31 24.09
C ARG A 66 -4.96 -5.04 23.72
N ALA A 67 -5.33 -3.89 24.31
CA ALA A 67 -4.60 -2.63 24.13
C ALA A 67 -3.15 -2.72 24.68
N ARG A 68 -2.94 -3.36 25.85
CA ARG A 68 -1.60 -3.56 26.41
C ARG A 68 -0.72 -4.46 25.54
N LEU A 69 -1.28 -5.45 24.87
CA LEU A 69 -0.56 -6.24 23.88
C LEU A 69 -0.05 -5.33 22.74
N MET A 70 -0.88 -4.45 22.22
CA MET A 70 -0.48 -3.52 21.16
C MET A 70 0.59 -2.52 21.61
N LEU A 71 0.56 -2.07 22.87
CA LEU A 71 1.62 -1.21 23.43
C LEU A 71 2.97 -1.94 23.50
N ARG A 72 3.01 -3.20 23.93
CA ARG A 72 4.25 -3.99 23.93
C ARG A 72 4.76 -4.24 22.51
N TYR A 73 3.84 -4.55 21.60
CA TYR A 73 4.19 -4.75 20.19
C TYR A 73 4.77 -3.49 19.55
N GLN A 74 4.13 -2.34 19.77
CA GLN A 74 4.62 -1.04 19.31
C GLN A 74 6.02 -0.72 19.83
N HIS A 75 6.31 -1.05 21.09
CA HIS A 75 7.64 -0.88 21.67
C HIS A 75 8.69 -1.72 20.93
N LEU A 76 8.42 -3.01 20.71
CA LEU A 76 9.32 -3.90 19.96
C LEU A 76 9.53 -3.46 18.53
N LEU A 77 8.47 -3.03 17.85
CA LEU A 77 8.59 -2.48 16.48
C LEU A 77 9.50 -1.25 16.41
N LYS A 78 9.48 -0.39 17.45
CA LYS A 78 10.40 0.76 17.54
C LYS A 78 11.83 0.34 17.82
N GLU A 79 12.05 -0.62 18.70
CA GLU A 79 13.38 -1.15 18.99
C GLU A 79 14.02 -1.82 17.76
N HIS A 80 13.21 -2.52 16.96
CA HIS A 80 13.64 -3.23 15.75
C HIS A 80 13.40 -2.46 14.45
N HIS A 81 13.19 -1.12 14.51
CA HIS A 81 12.84 -0.30 13.36
C HIS A 81 13.87 -0.38 12.23
N ASP A 82 15.15 -0.25 12.54
CA ASP A 82 16.22 -0.28 11.55
C ASP A 82 16.47 -1.68 10.99
N GLU A 83 16.33 -2.73 11.82
CA GLU A 83 16.36 -4.12 11.38
C GLU A 83 15.25 -4.43 10.38
N LEU A 84 14.00 -4.03 10.70
CA LEU A 84 12.85 -4.21 9.82
C LEU A 84 13.02 -3.43 8.51
N ALA A 85 13.52 -2.20 8.57
CA ALA A 85 13.78 -1.39 7.38
C ALA A 85 14.84 -2.03 6.48
N THR A 86 15.92 -2.57 7.06
CA THR A 86 16.97 -3.29 6.30
C THR A 86 16.40 -4.53 5.61
N LEU A 87 15.63 -5.35 6.35
CA LEU A 87 15.00 -6.55 5.79
C LEU A 87 14.05 -6.20 4.63
N LEU A 88 13.23 -5.16 4.84
CA LEU A 88 12.30 -4.64 3.85
C LEU A 88 13.03 -4.13 2.60
N SER A 89 14.14 -3.40 2.76
CA SER A 89 14.96 -2.94 1.64
C SER A 89 15.50 -4.11 0.80
N HIS A 90 15.92 -5.19 1.42
CA HIS A 90 16.44 -6.37 0.73
C HIS A 90 15.39 -7.07 -0.14
N GLU A 91 14.12 -7.14 0.31
CA GLU A 91 13.07 -7.84 -0.45
C GLU A 91 12.31 -6.92 -1.43
N THR A 92 12.30 -5.59 -1.18
CA THR A 92 11.58 -4.64 -2.06
C THR A 92 12.49 -3.83 -2.98
N GLY A 93 13.79 -3.76 -2.67
CA GLY A 93 14.74 -2.85 -3.30
C GLY A 93 14.61 -1.39 -2.88
N LYS A 94 13.69 -1.02 -1.97
CA LYS A 94 13.55 0.36 -1.49
C LYS A 94 14.84 0.87 -0.87
N ILE A 95 15.17 2.14 -1.08
CA ILE A 95 16.22 2.81 -0.30
C ILE A 95 15.87 2.80 1.19
N PHE A 96 16.88 2.77 2.03
CA PHE A 96 16.73 2.60 3.48
C PHE A 96 15.79 3.66 4.11
N ALA A 97 15.86 4.92 3.65
CA ALA A 97 14.98 5.98 4.13
C ALA A 97 13.49 5.71 3.85
N ASP A 98 13.16 5.22 2.64
CA ASP A 98 11.79 4.84 2.26
C ASP A 98 11.30 3.62 3.05
N ALA A 99 12.19 2.65 3.29
CA ALA A 99 11.90 1.46 4.10
C ALA A 99 11.62 1.84 5.57
N LYS A 100 12.40 2.74 6.15
CA LYS A 100 12.13 3.30 7.49
C LYS A 100 10.78 3.98 7.55
N GLY A 101 10.42 4.74 6.52
CA GLY A 101 9.11 5.39 6.42
C GLY A 101 7.96 4.39 6.36
N ASP A 102 8.13 3.27 5.65
CA ASP A 102 7.15 2.18 5.57
C ASP A 102 6.87 1.60 6.97
N VAL A 103 7.92 1.16 7.66
CA VAL A 103 7.80 0.59 9.01
C VAL A 103 7.19 1.61 9.99
N TRP A 104 7.65 2.87 9.94
CA TRP A 104 7.16 3.92 10.83
C TRP A 104 5.66 4.15 10.68
N ARG A 105 5.16 4.24 9.43
CA ARG A 105 3.72 4.39 9.17
C ARG A 105 2.90 3.20 9.68
N GLY A 106 3.48 2.01 9.67
CA GLY A 106 2.86 0.84 10.31
C GLY A 106 2.80 0.98 11.84
N ILE A 107 3.87 1.46 12.47
CA ILE A 107 3.93 1.70 13.93
C ILE A 107 2.85 2.69 14.37
N GLU A 108 2.64 3.79 13.62
CA GLU A 108 1.58 4.77 13.94
C GLU A 108 0.17 4.13 13.99
N VAL A 109 -0.10 3.13 13.15
CA VAL A 109 -1.38 2.43 13.21
C VAL A 109 -1.45 1.43 14.36
N VAL A 110 -0.33 0.83 14.77
CA VAL A 110 -0.28 0.01 16.00
C VAL A 110 -0.53 0.89 17.24
N GLU A 111 -0.06 2.14 17.26
CA GLU A 111 -0.40 3.13 18.30
C GLU A 111 -1.92 3.39 18.34
N GLN A 112 -2.55 3.51 17.18
CA GLN A 112 -4.01 3.63 17.09
C GLN A 112 -4.72 2.36 17.58
N ALA A 113 -4.20 1.17 17.26
CA ALA A 113 -4.72 -0.10 17.76
C ALA A 113 -4.61 -0.21 19.30
N ALA A 114 -3.57 0.35 19.90
CA ALA A 114 -3.44 0.44 21.35
C ALA A 114 -4.52 1.35 21.99
N ASN A 115 -5.08 2.29 21.24
CA ASN A 115 -6.17 3.17 21.67
C ASN A 115 -7.56 2.71 21.22
N ILE A 116 -7.71 1.42 20.88
CA ILE A 116 -8.94 0.88 20.26
C ILE A 116 -10.20 1.05 21.12
N ALA A 117 -10.06 1.16 22.43
CA ALA A 117 -11.20 1.29 23.34
C ALA A 117 -12.10 2.48 22.98
N SER A 118 -11.52 3.61 22.56
CA SER A 118 -12.27 4.79 22.14
C SER A 118 -13.10 4.57 20.87
N ASN A 119 -12.62 3.70 19.98
CA ASN A 119 -13.30 3.35 18.73
C ASN A 119 -14.38 2.26 18.93
N MET A 120 -14.37 1.57 20.08
CA MET A 120 -15.33 0.51 20.39
C MET A 120 -16.48 0.99 21.28
N MET A 121 -16.56 2.29 21.58
CA MET A 121 -17.70 2.88 22.30
C MET A 121 -18.94 2.80 21.44
N GLY A 122 -20.07 2.40 22.05
CA GLY A 122 -21.38 2.48 21.44
C GLY A 122 -22.10 3.80 21.71
N GLU A 123 -23.32 3.89 21.24
CA GLU A 123 -24.21 5.06 21.43
C GLU A 123 -25.37 4.69 22.35
N THR A 124 -25.92 5.68 23.06
CA THR A 124 -27.07 5.53 23.95
C THR A 124 -28.08 6.62 23.67
N VAL A 125 -29.34 6.25 23.59
CA VAL A 125 -30.50 7.17 23.51
C VAL A 125 -31.47 6.83 24.62
N GLU A 126 -31.64 7.74 25.57
CA GLU A 126 -32.63 7.63 26.63
C GLU A 126 -34.02 8.01 26.09
N ASN A 127 -35.07 7.28 26.50
CA ASN A 127 -36.47 7.50 26.10
C ASN A 127 -36.66 7.64 24.58
N VAL A 128 -36.07 6.71 23.80
CA VAL A 128 -36.29 6.62 22.34
C VAL A 128 -37.77 6.40 22.00
N ALA A 129 -38.53 5.81 22.93
CA ALA A 129 -39.98 5.79 23.04
C ALA A 129 -40.34 5.83 24.53
N THR A 130 -41.63 6.00 24.88
CA THR A 130 -42.06 6.05 26.30
C THR A 130 -41.56 4.81 27.04
N ASP A 131 -40.76 5.02 28.10
CA ASP A 131 -40.18 3.97 28.97
C ASP A 131 -39.24 2.98 28.25
N ILE A 132 -38.65 3.40 27.11
CA ILE A 132 -37.71 2.56 26.33
C ILE A 132 -36.40 3.34 26.10
N ASP A 133 -35.28 2.75 26.56
CA ASP A 133 -33.93 3.18 26.22
C ASP A 133 -33.33 2.30 25.14
N SER A 134 -32.44 2.85 24.31
CA SER A 134 -31.71 2.12 23.29
C SER A 134 -30.21 2.36 23.42
N TYR A 135 -29.41 1.31 23.30
CA TYR A 135 -27.96 1.40 23.25
C TYR A 135 -27.38 0.40 22.25
N SER A 136 -26.21 0.74 21.72
CA SER A 136 -25.45 -0.12 20.82
C SER A 136 -24.15 -0.61 21.46
N LEU A 137 -23.70 -1.81 21.07
CA LEU A 137 -22.41 -2.37 21.43
C LEU A 137 -21.65 -2.73 20.15
N ILE A 138 -20.38 -2.34 20.08
CA ILE A 138 -19.49 -2.76 18.99
C ILE A 138 -18.84 -4.09 19.38
N GLN A 139 -19.08 -5.13 18.58
CA GLN A 139 -18.60 -6.50 18.85
C GLN A 139 -17.70 -7.00 17.70
N PRO A 140 -16.72 -7.89 17.99
CA PRO A 140 -15.90 -8.50 16.96
C PRO A 140 -16.71 -9.44 16.07
N LEU A 141 -16.27 -9.58 14.82
CA LEU A 141 -16.95 -10.38 13.79
C LEU A 141 -16.61 -11.86 13.86
N GLY A 142 -15.35 -12.18 14.17
CA GLY A 142 -14.84 -13.55 14.10
C GLY A 142 -13.44 -13.60 13.51
N VAL A 143 -13.23 -14.57 12.60
CA VAL A 143 -11.97 -14.66 11.85
C VAL A 143 -12.00 -13.66 10.70
N CYS A 144 -11.05 -12.73 10.71
CA CYS A 144 -10.83 -11.77 9.62
C CYS A 144 -9.62 -12.19 8.78
N CYS A 145 -9.58 -11.75 7.54
CA CYS A 145 -8.48 -12.04 6.61
C CYS A 145 -7.93 -10.76 6.01
N GLY A 146 -6.59 -10.72 5.82
CA GLY A 146 -5.89 -9.67 5.11
C GLY A 146 -5.08 -10.22 3.95
N ILE A 147 -5.20 -9.60 2.78
CA ILE A 147 -4.41 -9.90 1.59
C ILE A 147 -3.68 -8.63 1.19
N THR A 148 -2.34 -8.63 1.29
CA THR A 148 -1.54 -7.42 1.19
C THR A 148 -0.62 -7.41 -0.04
N PRO A 149 -0.35 -6.22 -0.61
CA PRO A 149 0.51 -6.05 -1.77
C PRO A 149 2.00 -6.03 -1.39
N PHE A 150 2.85 -5.91 -2.41
CA PHE A 150 4.29 -5.92 -2.25
C PHE A 150 4.89 -4.56 -1.84
N ASN A 151 4.21 -3.46 -2.18
CA ASN A 151 4.84 -2.13 -2.13
C ASN A 151 4.99 -1.51 -0.73
N PHE A 152 4.26 -2.02 0.25
CA PHE A 152 4.37 -1.64 1.67
C PHE A 152 4.21 -2.88 2.58
N PRO A 153 5.23 -3.75 2.64
CA PRO A 153 5.12 -5.04 3.33
C PRO A 153 5.11 -4.95 4.86
N ALA A 154 5.45 -3.80 5.45
CA ALA A 154 5.26 -3.53 6.87
C ALA A 154 3.97 -2.74 7.13
N MET A 155 3.81 -1.58 6.47
CA MET A 155 2.70 -0.66 6.73
C MET A 155 1.33 -1.31 6.53
N ILE A 156 1.13 -1.99 5.40
CA ILE A 156 -0.21 -2.49 5.07
C ILE A 156 -0.65 -3.66 5.94
N PRO A 157 0.16 -4.69 6.23
CA PRO A 157 -0.17 -5.67 7.25
C PRO A 157 -0.48 -5.05 8.62
N LEU A 158 0.31 -4.05 9.04
CA LEU A 158 0.12 -3.34 10.31
C LEU A 158 -1.12 -2.44 10.32
N TRP A 159 -1.69 -2.09 9.18
CA TRP A 159 -3.01 -1.46 9.10
C TRP A 159 -4.15 -2.42 9.41
N MET A 160 -3.95 -3.71 9.13
CA MET A 160 -5.02 -4.69 9.13
C MET A 160 -5.08 -5.47 10.45
N PHE A 161 -4.08 -6.34 10.72
CA PHE A 161 -4.19 -7.28 11.83
C PHE A 161 -4.17 -6.65 13.22
N PRO A 162 -3.39 -5.58 13.54
CA PRO A 162 -3.38 -5.01 14.88
C PRO A 162 -4.73 -4.46 15.30
N ILE A 163 -5.39 -3.69 14.44
CA ILE A 163 -6.72 -3.13 14.71
C ILE A 163 -7.77 -4.24 14.82
N ALA A 164 -7.74 -5.23 13.92
CA ALA A 164 -8.66 -6.36 13.97
C ALA A 164 -8.51 -7.16 15.27
N ILE A 165 -7.27 -7.47 15.67
CA ILE A 165 -6.98 -8.24 16.89
C ILE A 165 -7.30 -7.42 18.14
N ALA A 166 -6.93 -6.14 18.20
CA ALA A 166 -7.28 -5.25 19.30
C ALA A 166 -8.80 -5.09 19.48
N SER A 167 -9.56 -5.14 18.37
CA SER A 167 -11.03 -5.13 18.41
C SER A 167 -11.66 -6.47 18.85
N GLY A 168 -10.84 -7.52 19.06
CA GLY A 168 -11.30 -8.83 19.55
C GLY A 168 -11.50 -9.88 18.46
N ASN A 169 -11.13 -9.61 17.20
CA ASN A 169 -11.12 -10.59 16.12
C ASN A 169 -9.84 -11.42 16.16
N THR A 170 -9.84 -12.55 15.46
CA THR A 170 -8.62 -13.27 15.06
C THR A 170 -8.33 -12.99 13.59
N PHE A 171 -7.09 -13.20 13.16
CA PHE A 171 -6.67 -12.72 11.85
C PHE A 171 -5.82 -13.74 11.09
N VAL A 172 -6.13 -13.92 9.80
CA VAL A 172 -5.33 -14.69 8.85
C VAL A 172 -4.75 -13.72 7.83
N LEU A 173 -3.43 -13.57 7.81
CA LEU A 173 -2.70 -12.71 6.88
C LEU A 173 -2.13 -13.55 5.73
N LYS A 174 -2.41 -13.14 4.49
CA LYS A 174 -1.72 -13.61 3.29
C LYS A 174 -0.92 -12.46 2.70
N PRO A 175 0.38 -12.31 3.00
CA PRO A 175 1.22 -11.30 2.38
C PRO A 175 1.46 -11.57 0.90
N SER A 176 1.98 -10.55 0.17
CA SER A 176 2.43 -10.76 -1.20
C SER A 176 3.51 -11.84 -1.25
N GLU A 177 3.43 -12.70 -2.25
CA GLU A 177 4.42 -13.74 -2.53
C GLU A 177 5.81 -13.19 -2.91
N GLN A 178 5.89 -11.90 -3.28
CA GLN A 178 7.14 -11.24 -3.64
C GLN A 178 7.94 -10.74 -2.43
N VAL A 179 7.26 -10.46 -1.29
CA VAL A 179 7.84 -9.78 -0.12
C VAL A 179 7.35 -10.38 1.21
N PRO A 180 7.58 -11.66 1.47
CA PRO A 180 7.05 -12.34 2.65
C PRO A 180 7.88 -12.14 3.92
N LEU A 181 9.17 -11.78 3.78
CA LEU A 181 10.13 -11.83 4.89
C LEU A 181 9.80 -10.81 5.99
N THR A 182 9.43 -9.61 5.61
CA THR A 182 9.01 -8.57 6.56
C THR A 182 7.79 -9.05 7.36
N SER A 183 6.78 -9.64 6.72
CA SER A 183 5.57 -10.11 7.43
C SER A 183 5.88 -11.23 8.44
N ILE A 184 6.83 -12.12 8.15
CA ILE A 184 7.29 -13.15 9.10
C ILE A 184 7.98 -12.49 10.29
N ARG A 185 8.86 -11.51 10.06
CA ARG A 185 9.52 -10.79 11.16
C ARG A 185 8.53 -10.00 12.02
N LEU A 186 7.50 -9.42 11.42
CA LEU A 186 6.40 -8.79 12.16
C LEU A 186 5.67 -9.77 13.07
N ALA A 187 5.48 -11.03 12.65
CA ALA A 187 4.86 -12.07 13.46
C ALA A 187 5.77 -12.53 14.61
N GLU A 188 7.09 -12.66 14.37
CA GLU A 188 8.07 -12.98 15.43
C GLU A 188 8.02 -11.94 16.56
N LEU A 189 8.03 -10.64 16.19
CA LEU A 189 7.92 -9.55 17.16
C LEU A 189 6.54 -9.51 17.86
N PHE A 190 5.47 -9.92 17.16
CA PHE A 190 4.14 -9.99 17.75
C PHE A 190 4.04 -11.13 18.78
N GLU A 191 4.66 -12.27 18.50
CA GLU A 191 4.80 -13.38 19.45
C GLU A 191 5.62 -12.94 20.68
N GLU A 192 6.76 -12.27 20.47
CA GLU A 192 7.61 -11.73 21.54
C GLU A 192 6.86 -10.71 22.42
N ALA A 193 5.94 -9.92 21.85
CA ALA A 193 5.05 -9.03 22.58
C ALA A 193 4.07 -9.76 23.50
N GLY A 194 4.01 -11.09 23.41
CA GLY A 194 3.13 -11.96 24.20
C GLY A 194 1.75 -12.14 23.56
N ALA A 195 1.66 -12.14 22.23
CA ALA A 195 0.42 -12.48 21.54
C ALA A 195 0.02 -13.94 21.82
N PRO A 196 -1.24 -14.21 22.17
CA PRO A 196 -1.70 -15.58 22.36
C PRO A 196 -1.64 -16.37 21.04
N LYS A 197 -1.37 -17.68 21.16
CA LYS A 197 -1.42 -18.59 20.02
C LYS A 197 -2.78 -18.51 19.33
N GLY A 198 -2.79 -18.54 18.01
CA GLY A 198 -3.99 -18.57 17.20
C GLY A 198 -4.63 -17.21 16.90
N VAL A 199 -4.25 -16.10 17.56
CA VAL A 199 -4.83 -14.77 17.26
C VAL A 199 -4.38 -14.22 15.90
N LEU A 200 -3.16 -14.55 15.46
CA LEU A 200 -2.60 -14.23 14.15
C LEU A 200 -2.13 -15.51 13.48
N GLN A 201 -2.45 -15.66 12.21
CA GLN A 201 -1.93 -16.68 11.32
C GLN A 201 -1.28 -16.00 10.13
N ILE A 202 -0.19 -16.56 9.59
CA ILE A 202 0.36 -16.14 8.29
C ILE A 202 0.44 -17.36 7.39
N VAL A 203 -0.24 -17.25 6.25
CA VAL A 203 -0.25 -18.26 5.19
C VAL A 203 0.28 -17.65 3.90
N HIS A 204 0.86 -18.47 3.05
CA HIS A 204 1.47 -18.04 1.81
C HIS A 204 0.81 -18.73 0.62
N GLY A 205 0.95 -18.10 -0.55
CA GLY A 205 0.47 -18.68 -1.79
C GLY A 205 -0.01 -17.64 -2.79
N ARG A 206 -0.61 -18.13 -3.84
CA ARG A 206 -1.10 -17.40 -5.00
C ARG A 206 -2.63 -17.38 -5.02
N LYS A 207 -3.20 -17.39 -6.23
CA LYS A 207 -4.65 -17.29 -6.47
C LYS A 207 -5.45 -18.39 -5.77
N GLU A 208 -4.97 -19.63 -5.76
CA GLU A 208 -5.68 -20.79 -5.18
C GLU A 208 -5.90 -20.62 -3.68
N GLN A 209 -4.87 -20.19 -2.94
CA GLN A 209 -4.96 -19.90 -1.51
C GLN A 209 -5.89 -18.70 -1.23
N VAL A 210 -5.84 -17.68 -2.08
CA VAL A 210 -6.79 -16.55 -2.01
C VAL A 210 -8.22 -17.05 -2.22
N ASP A 211 -8.47 -17.88 -3.23
CA ASP A 211 -9.81 -18.42 -3.51
C ASP A 211 -10.38 -19.22 -2.32
N LEU A 212 -9.52 -19.99 -1.63
CA LEU A 212 -9.91 -20.69 -0.42
C LEU A 212 -10.35 -19.71 0.67
N LEU A 213 -9.56 -18.66 0.94
CA LEU A 213 -9.92 -17.62 1.93
C LEU A 213 -11.24 -16.92 1.56
N LEU A 214 -11.44 -16.60 0.29
CA LEU A 214 -12.66 -15.94 -0.18
C LEU A 214 -13.94 -16.78 -0.01
N LYS A 215 -13.81 -18.11 -0.07
CA LYS A 215 -14.94 -19.05 -0.05
C LYS A 215 -15.16 -19.71 1.30
N HIS A 216 -14.13 -19.72 2.18
CA HIS A 216 -14.21 -20.44 3.46
C HIS A 216 -15.29 -19.87 4.38
N PRO A 217 -16.24 -20.70 4.90
CA PRO A 217 -17.40 -20.19 5.65
C PRO A 217 -17.04 -19.49 6.97
N ASP A 218 -15.91 -19.84 7.58
CA ASP A 218 -15.48 -19.28 8.86
C ASP A 218 -14.79 -17.90 8.74
N ILE A 219 -14.37 -17.50 7.55
CA ILE A 219 -13.86 -16.13 7.30
C ILE A 219 -15.07 -15.19 7.21
N GLN A 220 -15.11 -14.18 8.10
CA GLN A 220 -16.23 -13.24 8.20
C GLN A 220 -15.98 -11.92 7.44
N ALA A 221 -14.75 -11.48 7.39
CA ALA A 221 -14.37 -10.24 6.74
C ALA A 221 -13.02 -10.35 6.04
N ILE A 222 -12.88 -9.61 4.93
CA ILE A 222 -11.68 -9.58 4.11
C ILE A 222 -11.27 -8.12 3.91
N SER A 223 -9.99 -7.84 4.16
CA SER A 223 -9.34 -6.58 3.79
C SER A 223 -8.30 -6.85 2.71
N PHE A 224 -8.36 -6.13 1.62
CA PHE A 224 -7.48 -6.28 0.47
C PHE A 224 -6.91 -4.93 0.03
N VAL A 225 -5.64 -4.93 -0.34
CA VAL A 225 -4.99 -3.83 -1.08
C VAL A 225 -4.23 -4.42 -2.26
N GLY A 226 -4.44 -3.87 -3.46
CA GLY A 226 -3.74 -4.31 -4.66
C GLY A 226 -4.28 -3.71 -5.96
N SER A 227 -4.08 -4.40 -7.08
CA SER A 227 -4.50 -3.93 -8.40
C SER A 227 -6.02 -3.99 -8.60
N VAL A 228 -6.55 -3.11 -9.45
CA VAL A 228 -8.01 -3.03 -9.75
C VAL A 228 -8.61 -4.36 -10.18
N PRO A 229 -8.04 -5.13 -11.14
CA PRO A 229 -8.66 -6.40 -11.55
C PRO A 229 -8.75 -7.41 -10.41
N VAL A 230 -7.72 -7.47 -9.55
CA VAL A 230 -7.72 -8.38 -8.39
C VAL A 230 -8.72 -7.91 -7.33
N ALA A 231 -8.80 -6.59 -7.08
CA ALA A 231 -9.77 -6.01 -6.16
C ALA A 231 -11.22 -6.31 -6.58
N GLN A 232 -11.54 -6.17 -7.86
CA GLN A 232 -12.86 -6.52 -8.41
C GLN A 232 -13.17 -8.00 -8.20
N TYR A 233 -12.20 -8.88 -8.46
CA TYR A 233 -12.36 -10.32 -8.24
C TYR A 233 -12.62 -10.64 -6.76
N ILE A 234 -11.80 -10.10 -5.86
CA ILE A 234 -11.92 -10.32 -4.41
C ILE A 234 -13.24 -9.78 -3.88
N TYR A 235 -13.61 -8.56 -4.28
CA TYR A 235 -14.87 -7.95 -3.86
C TYR A 235 -16.07 -8.79 -4.31
N THR A 236 -16.12 -9.14 -5.58
CA THR A 236 -17.21 -9.93 -6.15
C THR A 236 -17.29 -11.30 -5.50
N THR A 237 -16.18 -12.04 -5.44
CA THR A 237 -16.17 -13.39 -4.90
C THR A 237 -16.45 -13.40 -3.39
N GLY A 238 -15.86 -12.47 -2.63
CA GLY A 238 -16.08 -12.39 -1.18
C GLY A 238 -17.52 -12.03 -0.83
N THR A 239 -18.14 -11.06 -1.51
CA THR A 239 -19.53 -10.65 -1.26
C THR A 239 -20.54 -11.71 -1.72
N GLN A 240 -20.26 -12.46 -2.81
CA GLN A 240 -21.04 -13.64 -3.20
C GLN A 240 -21.05 -14.74 -2.13
N ASN A 241 -20.02 -14.81 -1.30
CA ASN A 241 -19.92 -15.70 -0.14
C ASN A 241 -20.31 -15.02 1.17
N PHE A 242 -21.07 -13.92 1.13
CA PHE A 242 -21.63 -13.18 2.26
C PHE A 242 -20.61 -12.60 3.23
N LYS A 243 -19.38 -12.34 2.79
CA LYS A 243 -18.33 -11.73 3.60
C LYS A 243 -18.39 -10.20 3.54
N ARG A 244 -17.98 -9.53 4.61
CA ARG A 244 -17.66 -8.11 4.56
C ARG A 244 -16.35 -7.95 3.81
N VAL A 245 -16.32 -7.15 2.75
CA VAL A 245 -15.13 -6.96 1.93
C VAL A 245 -14.79 -5.47 1.86
N GLN A 246 -13.58 -5.14 2.24
CA GLN A 246 -12.94 -3.86 1.99
C GLN A 246 -11.82 -4.10 0.98
N ALA A 247 -11.93 -3.51 -0.21
CA ALA A 247 -10.96 -3.68 -1.28
C ALA A 247 -10.47 -2.31 -1.74
N PHE A 248 -9.23 -1.99 -1.38
CA PHE A 248 -8.51 -0.82 -1.88
C PHE A 248 -7.75 -1.19 -3.14
N ALA A 249 -7.94 -0.39 -4.18
CA ALA A 249 -7.39 -0.68 -5.50
C ALA A 249 -6.81 0.59 -6.12
N GLY A 250 -6.19 0.43 -7.25
CA GLY A 250 -5.50 1.38 -8.10
C GLY A 250 -5.77 2.88 -7.94
N ALA A 251 -4.84 3.68 -8.37
CA ALA A 251 -4.88 5.12 -8.25
C ALA A 251 -4.38 5.82 -9.51
N LYS A 252 -4.83 7.05 -9.72
CA LYS A 252 -4.28 8.01 -10.69
C LYS A 252 -4.32 9.39 -10.04
N ASN A 253 -3.39 9.62 -9.12
CA ASN A 253 -3.44 10.84 -8.30
C ASN A 253 -2.97 12.05 -9.09
N HIS A 254 -3.73 13.13 -8.96
CA HIS A 254 -3.49 14.40 -9.63
C HIS A 254 -2.99 15.45 -8.64
N MET A 255 -1.99 16.23 -9.04
CA MET A 255 -1.59 17.46 -8.37
C MET A 255 -1.96 18.64 -9.25
N VAL A 256 -2.89 19.46 -8.79
CA VAL A 256 -3.30 20.70 -9.48
C VAL A 256 -2.40 21.85 -9.06
N VAL A 257 -1.79 22.49 -10.04
CA VAL A 257 -0.81 23.57 -9.85
C VAL A 257 -1.39 24.88 -10.32
N MET A 258 -1.70 25.78 -9.38
CA MET A 258 -2.20 27.11 -9.69
C MET A 258 -1.05 28.09 -9.97
N PRO A 259 -1.27 29.15 -10.81
CA PRO A 259 -0.22 30.14 -11.15
C PRO A 259 0.33 30.92 -9.95
N ASP A 260 -0.45 31.02 -8.87
CA ASP A 260 -0.10 31.73 -7.63
C ASP A 260 0.61 30.86 -6.59
N ALA A 261 0.84 29.58 -6.89
CA ALA A 261 1.55 28.66 -6.02
C ALA A 261 3.05 28.99 -5.91
N ASN A 262 3.67 28.51 -4.83
CA ASN A 262 5.14 28.58 -4.71
C ASN A 262 5.80 27.57 -5.65
N LYS A 263 6.41 28.04 -6.75
CA LYS A 263 7.02 27.20 -7.78
C LYS A 263 8.04 26.21 -7.22
N ASN A 264 8.95 26.65 -6.34
CA ASN A 264 9.98 25.76 -5.79
C ASN A 264 9.37 24.63 -4.94
N GLN A 265 8.35 24.94 -4.15
CA GLN A 265 7.62 23.94 -3.37
C GLN A 265 6.91 22.95 -4.28
N VAL A 266 6.23 23.44 -5.33
CA VAL A 266 5.54 22.59 -6.32
C VAL A 266 6.51 21.63 -6.99
N VAL A 267 7.60 22.14 -7.54
CA VAL A 267 8.59 21.33 -8.29
C VAL A 267 9.20 20.25 -7.38
N ASN A 268 9.63 20.62 -6.16
CA ASN A 268 10.19 19.65 -5.22
C ASN A 268 9.18 18.57 -4.81
N ASN A 269 7.92 18.95 -4.56
CA ASN A 269 6.87 17.99 -4.21
C ASN A 269 6.51 17.09 -5.39
N LEU A 270 6.43 17.61 -6.63
CA LEU A 270 6.18 16.78 -7.81
C LEU A 270 7.28 15.75 -8.02
N VAL A 271 8.56 16.16 -7.91
CA VAL A 271 9.69 15.22 -8.02
C VAL A 271 9.57 14.13 -6.94
N GLY A 272 9.53 14.50 -5.65
CA GLY A 272 9.51 13.53 -4.56
C GLY A 272 8.29 12.61 -4.55
N SER A 273 7.11 13.14 -4.90
CA SER A 273 5.87 12.36 -4.88
C SER A 273 5.69 11.47 -6.12
N SER A 274 6.33 11.78 -7.25
CA SER A 274 6.21 10.97 -8.47
C SER A 274 7.23 9.85 -8.57
N VAL A 275 8.49 10.07 -8.12
CA VAL A 275 9.56 9.09 -8.28
C VAL A 275 9.90 8.32 -7.00
N GLY A 276 9.52 8.82 -5.82
CA GLY A 276 9.79 8.14 -4.55
C GLY A 276 9.29 6.69 -4.55
N ALA A 277 10.09 5.76 -4.03
CA ALA A 277 9.91 4.32 -4.12
C ALA A 277 9.66 3.83 -5.57
N ALA A 278 10.34 4.41 -6.55
CA ALA A 278 10.17 4.16 -7.98
C ALA A 278 8.71 4.38 -8.48
N GLY A 279 7.96 5.29 -7.86
CA GLY A 279 6.54 5.50 -8.18
C GLY A 279 5.60 4.36 -7.77
N GLN A 280 6.09 3.35 -7.04
CA GLN A 280 5.31 2.18 -6.60
C GLN A 280 4.53 2.46 -5.29
N ARG A 281 3.89 3.61 -5.23
CA ARG A 281 3.04 4.04 -4.11
C ARG A 281 1.61 4.28 -4.60
N CYS A 282 0.62 3.79 -3.86
CA CYS A 282 -0.79 4.08 -4.13
C CYS A 282 -1.12 5.58 -4.06
N MET A 283 -0.32 6.34 -3.29
CA MET A 283 -0.44 7.80 -3.15
C MET A 283 0.58 8.60 -4.00
N ALA A 284 1.38 7.94 -4.87
CA ALA A 284 2.26 8.66 -5.78
C ALA A 284 1.47 9.61 -6.70
N ILE A 285 1.98 10.82 -6.90
CA ILE A 285 1.44 11.72 -7.91
C ILE A 285 1.91 11.23 -9.29
N SER A 286 0.98 10.86 -10.13
CA SER A 286 1.25 10.40 -11.49
C SER A 286 0.79 11.38 -12.57
N VAL A 287 0.01 12.40 -12.20
CA VAL A 287 -0.46 13.45 -13.08
C VAL A 287 -0.25 14.82 -12.43
N ALA A 288 0.46 15.72 -13.12
CA ALA A 288 0.52 17.14 -12.79
C ALA A 288 -0.43 17.91 -13.71
N VAL A 289 -1.37 18.66 -13.14
CA VAL A 289 -2.34 19.49 -13.88
C VAL A 289 -1.94 20.95 -13.70
N PHE A 290 -1.36 21.53 -14.74
CA PHE A 290 -0.91 22.92 -14.73
C PHE A 290 -2.04 23.85 -15.20
N VAL A 291 -2.39 24.85 -14.38
CA VAL A 291 -3.45 25.80 -14.65
C VAL A 291 -2.87 27.12 -15.19
N GLY A 292 -3.31 27.55 -16.36
CA GLY A 292 -2.93 28.85 -16.94
C GLY A 292 -1.42 28.98 -17.16
N SER A 293 -0.79 30.04 -16.61
CA SER A 293 0.65 30.30 -16.80
C SER A 293 1.58 29.36 -16.03
N SER A 294 1.09 28.53 -15.09
CA SER A 294 1.93 27.57 -14.37
C SER A 294 2.54 26.50 -15.30
N LYS A 295 1.98 26.29 -16.50
CA LYS A 295 2.52 25.39 -17.52
C LYS A 295 3.99 25.67 -17.91
N GLU A 296 4.43 26.90 -17.77
CA GLU A 296 5.83 27.27 -18.02
C GLU A 296 6.81 26.59 -17.07
N TRP A 297 6.34 26.04 -15.94
CA TRP A 297 7.16 25.38 -14.92
C TRP A 297 7.54 23.91 -15.28
N VAL A 298 7.01 23.38 -16.36
CA VAL A 298 7.39 22.04 -16.87
C VAL A 298 8.90 21.96 -17.17
N ALA A 299 9.48 23.06 -17.68
CA ALA A 299 10.91 23.11 -17.94
C ALA A 299 11.76 23.05 -16.65
N ASP A 300 11.34 23.74 -15.58
CA ASP A 300 12.00 23.67 -14.27
C ASP A 300 11.83 22.25 -13.67
N LEU A 301 10.64 21.66 -13.77
CA LEU A 301 10.36 20.31 -13.30
C LEU A 301 11.26 19.28 -14.00
N LYS A 302 11.43 19.39 -15.32
CA LYS A 302 12.36 18.54 -16.09
C LYS A 302 13.78 18.63 -15.56
N GLN A 303 14.25 19.84 -15.28
CA GLN A 303 15.61 20.08 -14.76
C GLN A 303 15.82 19.44 -13.38
N GLU A 304 14.82 19.53 -12.48
CA GLU A 304 14.92 18.94 -11.15
C GLU A 304 14.76 17.40 -11.19
N MET A 305 13.85 16.87 -12.02
CA MET A 305 13.71 15.43 -12.21
C MET A 305 14.97 14.79 -12.79
N ALA A 306 15.69 15.49 -13.67
CA ALA A 306 16.94 14.99 -14.26
C ALA A 306 18.09 14.85 -13.26
N LYS A 307 18.00 15.46 -12.08
CA LYS A 307 19.02 15.37 -11.01
C LYS A 307 18.85 14.13 -10.13
N VAL A 308 17.66 13.52 -10.11
CA VAL A 308 17.41 12.35 -9.28
C VAL A 308 17.65 11.07 -10.06
N HIS A 309 18.21 10.06 -9.41
CA HIS A 309 18.54 8.79 -10.02
C HIS A 309 18.28 7.64 -9.04
N PRO A 310 17.96 6.46 -9.57
CA PRO A 310 17.85 5.27 -8.74
C PRO A 310 19.20 4.73 -8.31
N GLY A 311 19.21 3.96 -7.23
CA GLY A 311 20.38 3.25 -6.75
C GLY A 311 20.03 2.11 -5.80
N ALA A 312 21.06 1.42 -5.31
CA ALA A 312 20.90 0.36 -4.33
C ALA A 312 20.34 0.92 -3.00
N TRP A 313 19.79 0.04 -2.18
CA TRP A 313 19.11 0.41 -0.94
C TRP A 313 20.00 1.15 0.07
N ASP A 314 21.29 0.91 0.04
CA ASP A 314 22.35 1.49 0.90
C ASP A 314 23.15 2.62 0.24
N ASP A 315 22.79 3.04 -0.96
CA ASP A 315 23.37 4.21 -1.61
C ASP A 315 22.71 5.48 -1.04
N GLU A 316 23.49 6.26 -0.29
CA GLU A 316 23.03 7.53 0.33
C GLU A 316 22.64 8.60 -0.69
N ASN A 317 23.09 8.48 -1.95
CA ASN A 317 22.79 9.43 -3.02
C ASN A 317 21.58 9.01 -3.86
N ALA A 318 21.11 7.79 -3.72
CA ALA A 318 19.96 7.30 -4.46
C ALA A 318 18.67 7.97 -3.97
N ALA A 319 17.85 8.42 -4.92
CA ALA A 319 16.54 9.00 -4.62
C ALA A 319 15.45 7.92 -4.45
N TYR A 320 15.63 6.75 -5.06
CA TYR A 320 14.72 5.61 -4.98
C TYR A 320 15.42 4.32 -5.47
N GLY A 321 14.78 3.18 -5.20
CA GLY A 321 15.25 1.85 -5.59
C GLY A 321 14.69 1.35 -6.93
N PRO A 322 14.88 0.05 -7.27
CA PRO A 322 14.36 -0.56 -8.50
C PRO A 322 12.84 -0.81 -8.45
N LEU A 323 12.26 -1.17 -9.58
CA LEU A 323 10.94 -1.79 -9.64
C LEU A 323 10.99 -3.21 -9.09
N ILE A 324 9.88 -3.67 -8.50
CA ILE A 324 9.82 -4.95 -7.76
C ILE A 324 10.22 -6.19 -8.58
N SER A 325 10.06 -6.18 -9.89
CA SER A 325 10.33 -7.34 -10.74
C SER A 325 10.61 -6.95 -12.19
N ALA A 326 11.24 -7.86 -12.94
CA ALA A 326 11.47 -7.70 -14.37
C ALA A 326 10.14 -7.52 -15.14
N LEU A 327 9.06 -8.19 -14.72
CA LEU A 327 7.74 -8.02 -15.32
C LEU A 327 7.19 -6.60 -15.09
N ALA A 328 7.36 -6.05 -13.89
CA ALA A 328 6.97 -4.67 -13.60
C ALA A 328 7.79 -3.68 -14.45
N LYS A 329 9.11 -3.88 -14.56
CA LYS A 329 9.98 -3.09 -15.44
C LYS A 329 9.49 -3.12 -16.89
N GLN A 330 9.25 -4.31 -17.44
CA GLN A 330 8.78 -4.47 -18.81
C GLN A 330 7.44 -3.75 -19.03
N ARG A 331 6.50 -3.84 -18.09
CA ARG A 331 5.20 -3.15 -18.17
C ARG A 331 5.37 -1.63 -18.18
N VAL A 332 6.20 -1.08 -17.31
CA VAL A 332 6.44 0.37 -17.25
C VAL A 332 7.11 0.86 -18.52
N LEU A 333 8.13 0.16 -19.02
CA LEU A 333 8.79 0.49 -20.29
C LEU A 333 7.81 0.43 -21.47
N GLY A 334 6.91 -0.57 -21.50
CA GLY A 334 5.86 -0.67 -22.51
C GLY A 334 4.94 0.55 -22.50
N LEU A 335 4.49 1.00 -21.32
CA LEU A 335 3.64 2.20 -21.21
C LEU A 335 4.38 3.50 -21.59
N ILE A 336 5.68 3.62 -21.28
CA ILE A 336 6.50 4.75 -21.75
C ILE A 336 6.52 4.80 -23.27
N GLU A 337 6.74 3.64 -23.92
CA GLU A 337 6.78 3.55 -25.38
C GLU A 337 5.40 3.82 -26.01
N GLU A 338 4.33 3.28 -25.44
CA GLU A 338 2.96 3.57 -25.88
C GLU A 338 2.64 5.07 -25.79
N GLY A 339 3.06 5.76 -24.73
CA GLY A 339 2.87 7.20 -24.57
C GLY A 339 3.54 7.99 -25.69
N LYS A 340 4.77 7.63 -26.07
CA LYS A 340 5.49 8.21 -27.21
C LYS A 340 4.73 7.97 -28.53
N GLN A 341 4.29 6.73 -28.76
CA GLN A 341 3.55 6.35 -29.97
C GLN A 341 2.19 7.04 -30.10
N GLN A 342 1.54 7.35 -28.97
CA GLN A 342 0.28 8.09 -28.90
C GLN A 342 0.46 9.60 -29.08
N GLY A 343 1.69 10.08 -29.20
CA GLY A 343 2.02 11.48 -29.52
C GLY A 343 2.29 12.36 -28.30
N ALA A 344 2.43 11.80 -27.09
CA ALA A 344 2.92 12.55 -25.95
C ALA A 344 4.39 12.95 -26.13
N VAL A 345 4.76 14.14 -25.69
CA VAL A 345 6.14 14.63 -25.75
C VAL A 345 6.90 14.09 -24.55
N CYS A 346 7.88 13.20 -24.81
CA CYS A 346 8.77 12.69 -23.78
C CYS A 346 9.84 13.74 -23.45
N GLU A 347 9.63 14.52 -22.41
CA GLU A 347 10.50 15.59 -21.96
C GLU A 347 11.78 15.06 -21.31
N LEU A 348 11.66 13.98 -20.54
CA LEU A 348 12.76 13.25 -19.90
C LEU A 348 12.46 11.75 -20.06
N ASP A 349 13.44 11.01 -20.59
CA ASP A 349 13.31 9.58 -20.87
C ASP A 349 14.21 8.75 -19.95
N GLY A 350 13.59 8.05 -18.99
CA GLY A 350 14.28 7.15 -18.08
C GLY A 350 14.35 5.68 -18.54
N SER A 351 13.93 5.37 -19.76
CA SER A 351 13.80 3.98 -20.24
C SER A 351 15.14 3.23 -20.38
N GLN A 352 16.25 3.96 -20.56
CA GLN A 352 17.59 3.39 -20.71
C GLN A 352 18.44 3.54 -19.43
N CYS A 353 17.80 3.61 -18.26
CA CYS A 353 18.51 3.81 -17.01
C CYS A 353 19.30 2.55 -16.62
N GLU A 354 20.57 2.75 -16.30
CA GLU A 354 21.47 1.74 -15.75
C GLU A 354 22.02 2.23 -14.41
N VAL A 355 22.33 1.30 -13.51
CA VAL A 355 22.94 1.57 -12.20
C VAL A 355 24.26 0.82 -12.12
N GLU A 356 25.34 1.53 -11.89
CA GLU A 356 26.69 0.97 -11.81
C GLU A 356 26.77 -0.11 -10.70
N GLY A 357 27.34 -1.26 -11.03
CA GLY A 357 27.43 -2.40 -10.12
C GLY A 357 26.18 -3.29 -10.07
N PHE A 358 25.06 -2.89 -10.70
CA PHE A 358 23.79 -3.62 -10.66
C PHE A 358 23.14 -3.75 -12.04
N PRO A 359 23.82 -4.37 -13.04
CA PRO A 359 23.34 -4.40 -14.44
C PRO A 359 22.04 -5.18 -14.60
N GLU A 360 21.80 -6.18 -13.77
CA GLU A 360 20.62 -7.05 -13.85
C GLU A 360 19.39 -6.49 -13.10
N GLY A 361 19.51 -5.35 -12.42
CA GLY A 361 18.44 -4.77 -11.61
C GLY A 361 17.26 -4.23 -12.43
N ASN A 362 16.13 -4.09 -11.78
CA ASN A 362 14.87 -3.66 -12.41
C ASN A 362 14.79 -2.11 -12.46
N TRP A 363 15.82 -1.47 -12.95
CA TRP A 363 15.95 -0.02 -12.98
C TRP A 363 15.12 0.65 -14.07
N VAL A 364 14.44 1.74 -13.72
CA VAL A 364 13.81 2.69 -14.64
C VAL A 364 14.10 4.09 -14.08
N GLY A 365 14.60 4.97 -14.91
CA GLY A 365 14.89 6.36 -14.56
C GLY A 365 13.63 7.23 -14.50
N PRO A 366 13.75 8.45 -13.95
CA PRO A 366 12.66 9.42 -13.94
C PRO A 366 12.21 9.72 -15.36
N THR A 367 10.90 9.64 -15.60
CA THR A 367 10.32 9.90 -16.93
C THR A 367 9.25 10.96 -16.83
N LEU A 368 9.30 11.96 -17.71
CA LEU A 368 8.37 13.09 -17.75
C LEU A 368 7.75 13.21 -19.14
N PHE A 369 6.43 13.29 -19.17
CA PHE A 369 5.68 13.54 -20.39
C PHE A 369 4.91 14.86 -20.31
N SER A 370 4.88 15.61 -21.42
CA SER A 370 3.99 16.75 -21.65
C SER A 370 3.10 16.51 -22.88
N GLY A 371 2.14 17.41 -23.12
CA GLY A 371 1.18 17.25 -24.22
C GLY A 371 0.29 16.01 -24.10
N VAL A 372 0.07 15.53 -22.87
CA VAL A 372 -0.73 14.33 -22.61
C VAL A 372 -2.22 14.65 -22.66
N THR A 373 -2.99 13.79 -23.32
CA THR A 373 -4.47 13.88 -23.35
C THR A 373 -5.10 12.78 -22.49
N THR A 374 -6.38 12.94 -22.16
CA THR A 374 -7.14 12.02 -21.32
C THR A 374 -7.40 10.65 -21.94
N GLU A 375 -7.17 10.50 -23.25
CA GLU A 375 -7.36 9.26 -24.01
C GLU A 375 -6.10 8.38 -24.05
N MET A 376 -4.93 8.96 -23.75
CA MET A 376 -3.65 8.23 -23.80
C MET A 376 -3.54 7.19 -22.71
N SER A 377 -2.88 6.06 -23.01
CA SER A 377 -2.71 4.94 -22.08
C SER A 377 -1.94 5.35 -20.80
N ILE A 378 -0.94 6.23 -20.94
CA ILE A 378 -0.18 6.78 -19.82
C ILE A 378 -1.01 7.65 -18.86
N TYR A 379 -2.19 8.15 -19.29
CA TYR A 379 -3.15 8.83 -18.41
C TYR A 379 -4.21 7.87 -17.88
N THR A 380 -4.77 6.99 -18.71
CA THR A 380 -5.92 6.15 -18.35
C THR A 380 -5.53 4.96 -17.46
N GLN A 381 -4.27 4.51 -17.53
CA GLN A 381 -3.78 3.38 -16.74
C GLN A 381 -2.92 3.84 -15.55
N GLU A 382 -3.00 3.11 -14.45
CA GLU A 382 -2.05 3.23 -13.35
C GLU A 382 -0.70 2.67 -13.80
N ILE A 383 0.35 3.51 -13.90
CA ILE A 383 1.67 3.08 -14.39
C ILE A 383 2.43 2.30 -13.30
N PHE A 384 2.40 2.78 -12.07
CA PHE A 384 3.12 2.21 -10.93
C PHE A 384 4.64 2.13 -11.15
N GLY A 385 5.17 3.22 -11.70
CA GLY A 385 6.56 3.43 -12.05
C GLY A 385 6.95 4.92 -11.91
N PRO A 386 8.24 5.30 -12.07
CA PRO A 386 8.73 6.66 -11.88
C PRO A 386 8.41 7.54 -13.11
N VAL A 387 7.12 7.61 -13.46
CA VAL A 387 6.62 8.30 -14.66
C VAL A 387 5.57 9.33 -14.24
N LEU A 388 5.83 10.58 -14.58
CA LEU A 388 4.93 11.71 -14.35
C LEU A 388 4.41 12.24 -15.70
N VAL A 389 3.10 12.43 -15.81
CA VAL A 389 2.48 13.06 -16.99
C VAL A 389 1.95 14.43 -16.65
N CYS A 390 2.13 15.39 -17.56
CA CYS A 390 1.69 16.76 -17.43
C CYS A 390 0.49 17.02 -18.36
N ILE A 391 -0.57 17.58 -17.79
CA ILE A 391 -1.74 18.08 -18.53
C ILE A 391 -1.90 19.57 -18.26
N GLU A 392 -2.29 20.32 -19.27
CA GLU A 392 -2.50 21.75 -19.18
C GLU A 392 -3.99 22.06 -19.29
N VAL A 393 -4.45 22.99 -18.46
CA VAL A 393 -5.82 23.54 -18.50
C VAL A 393 -5.78 25.04 -18.27
N ASP A 394 -6.80 25.76 -18.68
CA ASP A 394 -6.82 27.22 -18.56
C ASP A 394 -7.35 27.69 -17.20
N THR A 395 -8.26 26.94 -16.58
CA THR A 395 -8.97 27.35 -15.37
C THR A 395 -8.97 26.26 -14.28
N LEU A 396 -9.16 26.69 -13.03
CA LEU A 396 -9.37 25.77 -11.89
C LEU A 396 -10.59 24.87 -12.11
N GLN A 397 -11.66 25.39 -12.75
CA GLN A 397 -12.85 24.58 -13.00
C GLN A 397 -12.55 23.42 -13.95
N GLU A 398 -11.80 23.68 -15.02
CA GLU A 398 -11.37 22.62 -15.94
C GLU A 398 -10.50 21.56 -15.24
N ALA A 399 -9.62 22.00 -14.33
CA ALA A 399 -8.83 21.07 -13.50
C ALA A 399 -9.72 20.19 -12.61
N ILE A 400 -10.73 20.76 -11.94
CA ILE A 400 -11.70 20.04 -11.11
C ILE A 400 -12.47 19.03 -11.97
N ASP A 401 -12.97 19.47 -13.12
CA ASP A 401 -13.76 18.63 -14.03
C ASP A 401 -12.91 17.48 -14.60
N LEU A 402 -11.63 17.73 -14.90
CA LEU A 402 -10.68 16.71 -15.36
C LEU A 402 -10.45 15.63 -14.29
N VAL A 403 -10.18 16.04 -13.06
CA VAL A 403 -9.95 15.11 -11.95
C VAL A 403 -11.21 14.31 -11.64
N ASN A 404 -12.38 14.96 -11.59
CA ASN A 404 -13.65 14.30 -11.30
C ASN A 404 -14.12 13.32 -12.39
N ARG A 405 -13.68 13.48 -13.65
CA ARG A 405 -13.95 12.51 -14.72
C ARG A 405 -13.06 11.27 -14.67
N ASN A 406 -11.93 11.33 -13.94
CA ASN A 406 -11.04 10.19 -13.83
C ASN A 406 -11.70 9.09 -12.95
N PRO A 407 -11.67 7.81 -13.34
CA PRO A 407 -12.34 6.73 -12.61
C PRO A 407 -11.66 6.39 -11.28
N TYR A 408 -10.45 6.88 -11.05
CA TYR A 408 -9.72 6.67 -9.80
C TYR A 408 -9.99 7.82 -8.82
N GLY A 409 -10.30 7.50 -7.58
CA GLY A 409 -10.68 8.48 -6.54
C GLY A 409 -9.87 8.37 -5.25
N ASN A 410 -8.60 7.95 -5.30
CA ASN A 410 -7.79 7.74 -4.10
C ASN A 410 -7.33 9.06 -3.47
N GLY A 411 -6.48 9.84 -4.17
CA GLY A 411 -5.90 11.06 -3.64
C GLY A 411 -5.71 12.15 -4.71
N THR A 412 -5.66 13.39 -4.24
CA THR A 412 -5.34 14.56 -5.06
C THR A 412 -4.77 15.67 -4.21
N SER A 413 -4.08 16.63 -4.82
CA SER A 413 -3.68 17.84 -4.12
C SER A 413 -3.84 19.10 -5.01
N ILE A 414 -3.92 20.25 -4.35
CA ILE A 414 -3.86 21.57 -5.00
C ILE A 414 -2.75 22.40 -4.36
N PHE A 415 -1.95 23.05 -5.21
CA PHE A 415 -0.96 24.03 -4.78
C PHE A 415 -1.41 25.42 -5.21
N THR A 416 -1.66 26.29 -4.24
CA THR A 416 -2.18 27.66 -4.43
C THR A 416 -1.91 28.52 -3.20
N ALA A 417 -1.72 29.82 -3.40
CA ALA A 417 -1.71 30.81 -2.32
C ALA A 417 -3.12 31.40 -2.07
N ASN A 418 -4.13 31.04 -2.89
CA ASN A 418 -5.49 31.57 -2.81
C ASN A 418 -6.40 30.66 -1.98
N GLY A 419 -6.80 31.11 -0.79
CA GLY A 419 -7.68 30.35 0.10
C GLY A 419 -9.07 30.05 -0.50
N ALA A 420 -9.60 30.91 -1.38
CA ALA A 420 -10.87 30.65 -2.06
C ALA A 420 -10.73 29.53 -3.10
N ALA A 421 -9.61 29.47 -3.83
CA ALA A 421 -9.31 28.39 -4.76
C ALA A 421 -9.15 27.05 -4.03
N ALA A 422 -8.40 27.03 -2.92
CA ALA A 422 -8.21 25.83 -2.08
C ALA A 422 -9.55 25.32 -1.53
N ARG A 423 -10.40 26.24 -0.99
CA ARG A 423 -11.72 25.86 -0.47
C ARG A 423 -12.64 25.31 -1.57
N LYS A 424 -12.67 25.99 -2.75
CA LYS A 424 -13.46 25.51 -3.89
C LYS A 424 -13.05 24.12 -4.31
N TYR A 425 -11.74 23.90 -4.48
CA TYR A 425 -11.18 22.61 -4.84
C TYR A 425 -11.59 21.50 -3.84
N GLN A 426 -11.34 21.73 -2.56
CA GLN A 426 -11.69 20.77 -1.49
C GLN A 426 -13.19 20.44 -1.48
N HIS A 427 -14.06 21.39 -1.80
CA HIS A 427 -15.51 21.20 -1.77
C HIS A 427 -16.07 20.49 -3.00
N GLU A 428 -15.50 20.74 -4.18
CA GLU A 428 -16.04 20.26 -5.44
C GLU A 428 -15.37 18.97 -5.97
N ILE A 429 -14.20 18.59 -5.40
CA ILE A 429 -13.47 17.41 -5.84
C ILE A 429 -14.06 16.12 -5.25
N GLN A 430 -14.16 15.08 -6.09
CA GLN A 430 -14.75 13.79 -5.73
C GLN A 430 -13.66 12.72 -5.54
N VAL A 431 -12.76 12.95 -4.59
CA VAL A 431 -11.61 12.09 -4.29
C VAL A 431 -11.52 11.86 -2.78
N GLY A 432 -11.05 10.70 -2.37
CA GLY A 432 -11.03 10.27 -0.95
C GLY A 432 -10.12 11.11 -0.06
N GLN A 433 -8.99 11.59 -0.58
CA GLN A 433 -8.04 12.44 0.17
C GLN A 433 -7.68 13.68 -0.64
N VAL A 434 -7.72 14.83 0.02
CA VAL A 434 -7.41 16.13 -0.62
C VAL A 434 -6.32 16.84 0.18
N GLY A 435 -5.17 17.06 -0.45
CA GLY A 435 -4.06 17.84 0.08
C GLY A 435 -4.12 19.30 -0.38
N VAL A 436 -3.70 20.22 0.47
CA VAL A 436 -3.52 21.64 0.11
C VAL A 436 -2.09 22.03 0.44
N ASN A 437 -1.30 22.33 -0.59
CA ASN A 437 0.13 22.66 -0.48
C ASN A 437 0.98 21.54 0.17
N VAL A 438 0.58 20.31 -0.03
CA VAL A 438 1.24 19.11 0.50
C VAL A 438 1.18 17.96 -0.51
#